data_89b48d96963a6105e3400f4d1c737a2e
#
_entry.id   89b48d96963a6105e3400f4d1c737a2e
#
_cell.length_a   1.000
_cell.length_b   1.000
_cell.length_c   1.000
_cell.angle_alpha   90.00
_cell.angle_beta   90.00
_cell.angle_gamma   90.00
#
_symmetry.space_group_name_H-M   'P 1'
#
loop_
_entity.id
_entity.type
_entity.pdbx_description
1 polymer ?
#
loop_
_entity_poly.entity_id
_entity_poly.type
_entity_poly.pdbx_seq_one_letter_code
_entity_poly.pdbx_strand_id
1 'polypeptide(L)'
;MPERPLIGITMGDPAGIGPEVIVKALAGDNGKDVRSQARVVIIGSYPVMEHMSLTLQLPCSVQQLDHLGNHTTSENIIHVLDPLPAPLSAVVHGKASVANGLAQVTFVKEAVRHAMKGDLDAIVTAPITKAAMVMAGYDYPGHTELLAELTGVISSGRESGMMLIGGPLRIMFVTTHTALRNLPSLIQIPNVMKAIRLADLAGREMFGISHPRIGVAGLNPHAGEDGLFGMEEIQVITPAVEQSHTAGIDCSGPFPADTLFQRASKGKFDVVVAMYHDQGLIPLKLVSFGQAVNITVGLPILRSSVDHGTAYDIAGKGIANPGSLIQALHTASQILERRTSVKAGDTQ
;
A
#
# COMPACT_ATOMS: atom_id res chain seq x y z
N MET A 1 -17.10 24.19 -1.27
CA MET A 1 -16.80 22.77 -0.98
C MET A 1 -15.32 22.71 -0.67
N PRO A 2 -14.85 21.94 0.30
CA PRO A 2 -13.42 21.74 0.50
C PRO A 2 -12.80 21.22 -0.79
N GLU A 3 -11.57 21.62 -1.07
CA GLU A 3 -10.85 21.19 -2.27
C GLU A 3 -10.58 19.66 -2.17
N ARG A 4 -10.85 18.91 -3.24
CA ARG A 4 -10.60 17.47 -3.27
C ARG A 4 -9.11 17.19 -3.06
N PRO A 5 -8.73 16.15 -2.30
CA PRO A 5 -7.34 15.83 -2.07
C PRO A 5 -6.58 15.56 -3.36
N LEU A 6 -5.31 15.90 -3.40
CA LEU A 6 -4.41 15.63 -4.52
C LEU A 6 -3.59 14.36 -4.25
N ILE A 7 -3.81 13.33 -5.05
CA ILE A 7 -3.11 12.04 -4.94
C ILE A 7 -2.09 11.89 -6.08
N GLY A 8 -0.84 11.64 -5.72
CA GLY A 8 0.21 11.31 -6.67
C GLY A 8 0.26 9.81 -6.95
N ILE A 9 0.17 9.38 -8.21
CA ILE A 9 0.38 7.98 -8.60
C ILE A 9 1.79 7.84 -9.16
N THR A 10 2.66 7.04 -8.53
CA THR A 10 3.94 6.68 -9.17
C THR A 10 3.71 5.65 -10.26
N MET A 11 4.29 5.87 -11.44
CA MET A 11 4.13 4.97 -12.59
C MET A 11 4.62 3.53 -12.30
N GLY A 12 5.56 3.36 -11.36
CA GLY A 12 6.24 2.09 -11.13
C GLY A 12 7.24 1.76 -12.24
N ASP A 13 7.40 0.48 -12.54
CA ASP A 13 8.29 0.04 -13.62
C ASP A 13 7.66 0.35 -14.99
N PRO A 14 8.31 1.19 -15.83
CA PRO A 14 7.82 1.51 -17.17
C PRO A 14 7.62 0.30 -18.08
N ALA A 15 8.38 -0.80 -17.86
CA ALA A 15 8.29 -2.03 -18.65
C ALA A 15 7.21 -3.01 -18.13
N GLY A 16 6.59 -2.74 -17.00
CA GLY A 16 5.53 -3.54 -16.41
C GLY A 16 4.12 -3.08 -16.80
N ILE A 17 3.13 -3.58 -16.08
CA ILE A 17 1.72 -3.21 -16.29
C ILE A 17 1.33 -1.87 -15.66
N GLY A 18 2.23 -1.19 -14.91
CA GLY A 18 1.96 0.09 -14.25
C GLY A 18 1.34 1.12 -15.19
N PRO A 19 1.96 1.49 -16.32
CA PRO A 19 1.40 2.45 -17.28
C PRO A 19 0.01 2.05 -17.79
N GLU A 20 -0.20 0.77 -18.09
CA GLU A 20 -1.47 0.25 -18.60
C GLU A 20 -2.62 0.37 -17.57
N VAL A 21 -2.39 -0.10 -16.33
CA VAL A 21 -3.42 -0.04 -15.29
C VAL A 21 -3.74 1.39 -14.88
N ILE A 22 -2.77 2.32 -14.96
CA ILE A 22 -2.99 3.75 -14.69
C ILE A 22 -3.90 4.37 -15.75
N VAL A 23 -3.60 4.18 -17.04
CA VAL A 23 -4.45 4.71 -18.12
C VAL A 23 -5.87 4.16 -18.01
N LYS A 24 -6.02 2.84 -17.79
CA LYS A 24 -7.34 2.20 -17.63
C LYS A 24 -8.10 2.66 -16.37
N ALA A 25 -7.41 2.95 -15.28
CA ALA A 25 -8.03 3.45 -14.05
C ALA A 25 -8.51 4.90 -14.19
N LEU A 26 -7.86 5.69 -15.04
CA LEU A 26 -8.14 7.12 -15.19
C LEU A 26 -8.92 7.48 -16.46
N ALA A 27 -9.17 6.54 -17.35
CA ALA A 27 -9.96 6.75 -18.56
C ALA A 27 -11.44 6.38 -18.37
N GLY A 28 -12.32 7.01 -19.15
CA GLY A 28 -13.74 6.70 -19.19
C GLY A 28 -14.44 6.78 -17.84
N ASP A 29 -15.37 5.85 -17.57
CA ASP A 29 -16.20 5.87 -16.36
C ASP A 29 -15.39 5.59 -15.09
N ASN A 30 -14.38 4.73 -15.12
CA ASN A 30 -13.45 4.54 -14.00
C ASN A 30 -12.79 5.87 -13.61
N GLY A 31 -12.31 6.63 -14.59
CA GLY A 31 -11.69 7.91 -14.35
C GLY A 31 -12.65 8.96 -13.79
N LYS A 32 -13.92 8.97 -14.20
CA LYS A 32 -14.95 9.83 -13.61
C LYS A 32 -15.15 9.52 -12.14
N ASP A 33 -15.27 8.24 -11.80
CA ASP A 33 -15.45 7.78 -10.43
C ASP A 33 -14.26 8.18 -9.53
N VAL A 34 -13.03 7.88 -9.94
CA VAL A 34 -11.82 8.30 -9.22
C VAL A 34 -11.77 9.83 -9.04
N ARG A 35 -11.99 10.60 -10.12
CA ARG A 35 -11.95 12.07 -10.07
C ARG A 35 -13.07 12.69 -9.27
N SER A 36 -14.17 11.98 -9.03
CA SER A 36 -15.23 12.45 -8.14
C SER A 36 -14.73 12.58 -6.69
N GLN A 37 -13.75 11.77 -6.29
CA GLN A 37 -13.23 11.67 -4.93
C GLN A 37 -11.90 12.40 -4.73
N ALA A 38 -11.01 12.42 -5.75
CA ALA A 38 -9.69 13.02 -5.66
C ALA A 38 -9.24 13.69 -6.96
N ARG A 39 -8.34 14.66 -6.84
CA ARG A 39 -7.49 15.11 -7.94
C ARG A 39 -6.32 14.14 -8.04
N VAL A 40 -5.90 13.81 -9.25
CA VAL A 40 -4.85 12.80 -9.48
C VAL A 40 -3.79 13.36 -10.42
N VAL A 41 -2.53 13.12 -10.08
CA VAL A 41 -1.36 13.40 -10.93
C VAL A 41 -0.48 12.15 -11.01
N ILE A 42 0.03 11.86 -12.20
CA ILE A 42 0.99 10.78 -12.39
C ILE A 42 2.41 11.33 -12.20
N ILE A 43 3.22 10.66 -11.41
CA ILE A 43 4.66 10.92 -11.32
C ILE A 43 5.34 9.80 -12.08
N GLY A 44 5.77 10.12 -13.32
CA GLY A 44 6.18 9.10 -14.27
C GLY A 44 6.69 9.68 -15.58
N SER A 45 7.06 8.82 -16.52
CA SER A 45 7.51 9.23 -17.84
C SER A 45 6.36 9.64 -18.74
N TYR A 46 6.34 10.91 -19.17
CA TYR A 46 5.33 11.42 -20.09
C TYR A 46 5.28 10.63 -21.41
N PRO A 47 6.40 10.36 -22.11
CA PRO A 47 6.35 9.60 -23.38
C PRO A 47 5.78 8.19 -23.22
N VAL A 48 6.05 7.53 -22.09
CA VAL A 48 5.52 6.18 -21.83
C VAL A 48 4.01 6.23 -21.61
N MET A 49 3.51 7.21 -20.83
CA MET A 49 2.07 7.37 -20.60
C MET A 49 1.32 7.77 -21.87
N GLU A 50 1.88 8.68 -22.67
CA GLU A 50 1.31 9.09 -23.94
C GLU A 50 1.22 7.90 -24.91
N HIS A 51 2.31 7.15 -25.08
CA HIS A 51 2.34 5.95 -25.91
C HIS A 51 1.31 4.90 -25.45
N MET A 52 1.21 4.66 -24.15
CA MET A 52 0.24 3.69 -23.60
C MET A 52 -1.20 4.14 -23.84
N SER A 53 -1.51 5.42 -23.66
CA SER A 53 -2.84 5.98 -23.94
C SER A 53 -3.25 5.78 -25.41
N LEU A 54 -2.33 6.06 -26.34
CA LEU A 54 -2.56 5.87 -27.78
C LEU A 54 -2.72 4.38 -28.12
N THR A 55 -1.91 3.51 -27.54
CA THR A 55 -1.96 2.06 -27.79
C THR A 55 -3.29 1.45 -27.32
N LEU A 56 -3.80 1.87 -26.17
CA LEU A 56 -5.07 1.37 -25.62
C LEU A 56 -6.31 1.97 -26.30
N GLN A 57 -6.16 3.04 -27.08
CA GLN A 57 -7.27 3.74 -27.75
C GLN A 57 -8.41 4.12 -26.81
N LEU A 58 -8.09 4.45 -25.56
CA LEU A 58 -9.08 4.87 -24.58
C LEU A 58 -9.38 6.38 -24.73
N PRO A 59 -10.60 6.84 -24.35
CA PRO A 59 -11.02 8.23 -24.52
C PRO A 59 -10.35 9.14 -23.47
N CYS A 60 -9.03 9.29 -23.53
CA CYS A 60 -8.26 10.20 -22.69
C CYS A 60 -7.06 10.74 -23.47
N SER A 61 -6.62 11.94 -23.10
CA SER A 61 -5.35 12.52 -23.52
C SER A 61 -4.39 12.61 -22.35
N VAL A 62 -3.10 12.67 -22.65
CA VAL A 62 -2.05 12.83 -21.64
C VAL A 62 -1.44 14.22 -21.78
N GLN A 63 -1.28 14.92 -20.69
CA GLN A 63 -0.69 16.25 -20.64
C GLN A 63 0.47 16.28 -19.65
N GLN A 64 1.63 16.76 -20.09
CA GLN A 64 2.77 16.99 -19.22
C GLN A 64 2.56 18.26 -18.40
N LEU A 65 2.97 18.18 -17.12
CA LEU A 65 3.02 19.33 -16.20
C LEU A 65 4.47 19.70 -15.92
N ASP A 66 4.75 20.98 -15.85
CA ASP A 66 6.06 21.49 -15.43
C ASP A 66 6.22 21.45 -13.89
N HIS A 67 5.11 21.59 -13.16
CA HIS A 67 5.08 21.57 -11.68
C HIS A 67 3.70 21.18 -11.16
N LEU A 68 3.66 20.71 -9.91
CA LEU A 68 2.40 20.51 -9.19
C LEU A 68 1.82 21.89 -8.85
N GLY A 69 0.77 22.27 -9.53
CA GLY A 69 0.04 23.52 -9.33
C GLY A 69 -1.46 23.28 -9.26
N ASN A 70 -2.25 24.34 -9.28
CA ASN A 70 -3.71 24.27 -9.37
C ASN A 70 -4.15 23.82 -10.77
N HIS A 71 -3.80 22.58 -11.17
CA HIS A 71 -4.34 22.01 -12.40
C HIS A 71 -5.79 21.60 -12.16
N THR A 72 -6.68 22.08 -13.00
CA THR A 72 -8.07 21.62 -13.01
C THR A 72 -8.12 20.22 -13.57
N THR A 73 -8.68 19.27 -12.81
CA THR A 73 -8.97 17.94 -13.33
C THR A 73 -10.05 18.04 -14.41
N SER A 74 -9.65 17.93 -15.65
CA SER A 74 -10.54 17.76 -16.79
C SER A 74 -10.94 16.29 -16.92
N GLU A 75 -12.19 16.04 -17.37
CA GLU A 75 -12.76 14.67 -17.36
C GLU A 75 -11.96 13.64 -18.17
N ASN A 76 -11.17 14.08 -19.15
CA ASN A 76 -10.46 13.17 -20.05
C ASN A 76 -8.94 13.46 -20.18
N ILE A 77 -8.37 14.23 -19.24
CA ILE A 77 -6.93 14.53 -19.25
C ILE A 77 -6.24 13.80 -18.09
N ILE A 78 -5.20 13.08 -18.41
CA ILE A 78 -4.26 12.45 -17.46
C ILE A 78 -3.05 13.39 -17.36
N HIS A 79 -2.86 14.02 -16.20
CA HIS A 79 -1.72 14.90 -15.94
C HIS A 79 -0.50 14.10 -15.50
N VAL A 80 0.65 14.36 -16.09
CA VAL A 80 1.92 13.69 -15.79
C VAL A 80 2.98 14.71 -15.43
N LEU A 81 3.54 14.57 -14.25
CA LEU A 81 4.80 15.21 -13.85
C LEU A 81 5.93 14.22 -14.16
N ASP A 82 6.76 14.57 -15.14
CA ASP A 82 7.92 13.74 -15.52
C ASP A 82 9.19 14.30 -14.87
N PRO A 83 9.74 13.63 -13.83
CA PRO A 83 10.93 14.11 -13.13
C PRO A 83 12.24 13.66 -13.78
N LEU A 84 12.19 12.93 -14.90
CA LEU A 84 13.39 12.43 -15.54
C LEU A 84 14.14 13.55 -16.27
N PRO A 85 15.48 13.60 -16.16
CA PRO A 85 16.28 14.63 -16.82
C PRO A 85 16.30 14.53 -18.36
N ALA A 86 15.92 13.37 -18.88
CA ALA A 86 15.77 13.09 -20.30
C ALA A 86 14.64 12.10 -20.54
N PRO A 87 13.95 12.20 -21.69
CA PRO A 87 12.87 11.26 -22.04
C PRO A 87 13.34 9.81 -22.01
N LEU A 88 12.51 8.93 -21.49
CA LEU A 88 12.76 7.49 -21.50
C LEU A 88 12.46 6.95 -22.91
N SER A 89 13.51 6.73 -23.71
CA SER A 89 13.41 6.59 -25.16
C SER A 89 13.12 5.20 -25.69
N ALA A 90 13.35 4.12 -24.91
CA ALA A 90 13.14 2.76 -25.38
C ALA A 90 12.76 1.82 -24.23
N VAL A 91 11.45 1.69 -23.99
CA VAL A 91 10.93 0.72 -23.05
C VAL A 91 10.55 -0.55 -23.78
N VAL A 92 11.15 -1.67 -23.41
CA VAL A 92 10.77 -3.00 -23.89
C VAL A 92 9.90 -3.65 -22.83
N HIS A 93 8.62 -3.82 -23.11
CA HIS A 93 7.69 -4.46 -22.20
C HIS A 93 8.17 -5.84 -21.74
N GLY A 94 8.00 -6.13 -20.46
CA GLY A 94 8.41 -7.40 -19.86
C GLY A 94 9.93 -7.59 -19.72
N LYS A 95 10.74 -6.53 -19.86
CA LYS A 95 12.20 -6.62 -19.76
C LYS A 95 12.77 -5.58 -18.80
N ALA A 96 13.44 -6.06 -17.73
CA ALA A 96 14.16 -5.19 -16.81
C ALA A 96 15.37 -4.52 -17.49
N SER A 97 15.65 -3.27 -17.14
CA SER A 97 16.82 -2.52 -17.61
C SER A 97 17.29 -1.52 -16.55
N VAL A 98 18.54 -1.07 -16.66
CA VAL A 98 19.10 0.00 -15.82
C VAL A 98 18.25 1.27 -15.90
N ALA A 99 17.83 1.67 -17.10
CA ALA A 99 17.01 2.87 -17.32
C ALA A 99 15.67 2.77 -16.59
N ASN A 100 14.98 1.62 -16.67
CA ASN A 100 13.73 1.39 -15.96
C ASN A 100 13.93 1.37 -14.44
N GLY A 101 15.05 0.82 -13.98
CA GLY A 101 15.42 0.81 -12.56
C GLY A 101 15.64 2.22 -11.99
N LEU A 102 16.39 3.06 -12.73
CA LEU A 102 16.57 4.48 -12.38
C LEU A 102 15.24 5.23 -12.38
N ALA A 103 14.43 5.04 -13.43
CA ALA A 103 13.16 5.72 -13.60
C ALA A 103 12.19 5.43 -12.45
N GLN A 104 11.92 4.15 -12.13
CA GLN A 104 10.96 3.79 -11.08
C GLN A 104 11.39 4.31 -9.69
N VAL A 105 12.69 4.30 -9.37
CA VAL A 105 13.19 4.87 -8.10
C VAL A 105 13.06 6.40 -8.10
N THR A 106 13.33 7.07 -9.23
CA THR A 106 13.17 8.52 -9.37
C THR A 106 11.70 8.93 -9.16
N PHE A 107 10.74 8.19 -9.73
CA PHE A 107 9.32 8.46 -9.54
C PHE A 107 8.91 8.36 -8.07
N VAL A 108 9.37 7.33 -7.35
CA VAL A 108 9.08 7.18 -5.92
C VAL A 108 9.73 8.31 -5.10
N LYS A 109 11.00 8.66 -5.36
CA LYS A 109 11.69 9.76 -4.68
C LYS A 109 10.96 11.08 -4.85
N GLU A 110 10.53 11.38 -6.07
CA GLU A 110 9.83 12.63 -6.37
C GLU A 110 8.45 12.67 -5.70
N ALA A 111 7.69 11.58 -5.74
CA ALA A 111 6.41 11.47 -5.05
C ALA A 111 6.54 11.69 -3.54
N VAL A 112 7.53 11.05 -2.91
CA VAL A 112 7.83 11.21 -1.48
C VAL A 112 8.22 12.65 -1.16
N ARG A 113 9.08 13.26 -1.98
CA ARG A 113 9.49 14.66 -1.81
C ARG A 113 8.28 15.61 -1.77
N HIS A 114 7.33 15.43 -2.68
CA HIS A 114 6.11 16.23 -2.72
C HIS A 114 5.16 15.93 -1.56
N ALA A 115 4.97 14.66 -1.21
CA ALA A 115 4.12 14.28 -0.09
C ALA A 115 4.67 14.79 1.26
N MET A 116 6.00 14.74 1.45
CA MET A 116 6.65 15.26 2.67
C MET A 116 6.56 16.79 2.79
N LYS A 117 6.42 17.51 1.66
CA LYS A 117 6.19 18.97 1.64
C LYS A 117 4.72 19.36 1.83
N GLY A 118 3.80 18.40 1.71
CA GLY A 118 2.36 18.65 1.70
C GLY A 118 1.81 19.12 0.35
N ASP A 119 2.59 19.04 -0.74
CA ASP A 119 2.14 19.29 -2.10
C ASP A 119 1.21 18.16 -2.59
N LEU A 120 1.35 16.95 -2.05
CA LEU A 120 0.47 15.79 -2.24
C LEU A 120 -0.10 15.35 -0.91
N ASP A 121 -1.39 15.05 -0.88
CA ASP A 121 -2.08 14.52 0.32
C ASP A 121 -1.82 13.03 0.54
N ALA A 122 -1.60 12.28 -0.54
CA ALA A 122 -1.25 10.87 -0.52
C ALA A 122 -0.44 10.45 -1.75
N ILE A 123 0.21 9.29 -1.65
CA ILE A 123 0.79 8.60 -2.81
C ILE A 123 0.16 7.23 -2.99
N VAL A 124 -0.09 6.87 -4.26
CA VAL A 124 -0.50 5.52 -4.67
C VAL A 124 0.59 4.97 -5.57
N THR A 125 1.15 3.81 -5.23
CA THR A 125 2.29 3.29 -5.99
C THR A 125 1.86 2.14 -6.90
N ALA A 126 2.13 2.27 -8.22
CA ALA A 126 2.09 1.15 -9.16
C ALA A 126 3.32 0.24 -8.97
N PRO A 127 3.31 -1.00 -9.48
CA PRO A 127 4.33 -1.98 -9.15
C PRO A 127 5.73 -1.61 -9.64
N ILE A 128 6.75 -1.94 -8.84
CA ILE A 128 8.17 -1.82 -9.20
C ILE A 128 8.82 -3.20 -9.35
N THR A 129 9.93 -3.26 -10.04
CA THR A 129 10.70 -4.49 -10.25
C THR A 129 12.01 -4.43 -9.48
N LYS A 130 12.21 -5.34 -8.53
CA LYS A 130 13.47 -5.44 -7.76
C LYS A 130 14.67 -5.66 -8.70
N ALA A 131 14.54 -6.54 -9.70
CA ALA A 131 15.63 -6.82 -10.63
C ALA A 131 16.12 -5.54 -11.34
N ALA A 132 15.21 -4.68 -11.83
CA ALA A 132 15.59 -3.42 -12.46
C ALA A 132 16.23 -2.45 -11.46
N MET A 133 15.75 -2.38 -10.21
CA MET A 133 16.38 -1.56 -9.17
C MET A 133 17.81 -2.00 -8.89
N VAL A 134 18.04 -3.30 -8.70
CA VAL A 134 19.39 -3.85 -8.47
C VAL A 134 20.31 -3.56 -9.65
N MET A 135 19.84 -3.71 -10.90
CA MET A 135 20.61 -3.33 -12.11
C MET A 135 20.99 -1.83 -12.10
N ALA A 136 20.17 -0.98 -11.51
CA ALA A 136 20.40 0.45 -11.37
C ALA A 136 21.21 0.85 -10.12
N GLY A 137 21.69 -0.13 -9.34
CA GLY A 137 22.48 0.10 -8.13
C GLY A 137 21.68 0.33 -6.86
N TYR A 138 20.37 0.04 -6.85
CA TYR A 138 19.50 0.16 -5.68
C TYR A 138 19.16 -1.22 -5.12
N ASP A 139 19.63 -1.53 -3.91
CA ASP A 139 19.34 -2.83 -3.25
C ASP A 139 18.26 -2.67 -2.17
N TYR A 140 17.01 -2.47 -2.63
CA TYR A 140 15.84 -2.49 -1.75
C TYR A 140 15.01 -3.75 -2.02
N PRO A 141 14.49 -4.41 -0.96
CA PRO A 141 13.55 -5.53 -1.12
C PRO A 141 12.27 -5.14 -1.85
N GLY A 142 11.80 -3.89 -1.63
CA GLY A 142 10.58 -3.38 -2.24
C GLY A 142 10.28 -1.92 -1.87
N HIS A 143 9.03 -1.52 -2.07
CA HIS A 143 8.57 -0.16 -1.73
C HIS A 143 8.67 0.15 -0.24
N THR A 144 8.37 -0.81 0.63
CA THR A 144 8.27 -0.57 2.08
C THR A 144 9.59 -0.05 2.64
N GLU A 145 10.69 -0.70 2.32
CA GLU A 145 12.04 -0.35 2.78
C GLU A 145 12.52 0.96 2.15
N LEU A 146 12.31 1.12 0.83
CA LEU A 146 12.63 2.35 0.11
C LEU A 146 11.88 3.55 0.71
N LEU A 147 10.58 3.41 0.97
CA LEU A 147 9.76 4.48 1.54
C LEU A 147 10.15 4.78 2.99
N ALA A 148 10.42 3.76 3.81
CA ALA A 148 10.84 3.96 5.19
C ALA A 148 12.17 4.73 5.29
N GLU A 149 13.10 4.50 4.35
CA GLU A 149 14.34 5.27 4.25
C GLU A 149 14.08 6.70 3.77
N LEU A 150 13.38 6.89 2.65
CA LEU A 150 13.10 8.20 2.06
C LEU A 150 12.29 9.13 2.98
N THR A 151 11.45 8.58 3.84
CA THR A 151 10.64 9.35 4.79
C THR A 151 11.32 9.54 6.14
N GLY A 152 12.54 9.02 6.32
CA GLY A 152 13.30 9.14 7.57
C GLY A 152 12.74 8.29 8.73
N VAL A 153 11.85 7.34 8.47
CA VAL A 153 11.29 6.45 9.52
C VAL A 153 12.38 5.61 10.15
N ILE A 154 13.30 5.05 9.34
CA ILE A 154 14.42 4.25 9.84
C ILE A 154 15.34 5.08 10.73
N SER A 155 15.74 6.27 10.30
CA SER A 155 16.65 7.15 11.02
C SER A 155 16.05 7.77 12.29
N SER A 156 14.73 7.92 12.34
CA SER A 156 14.01 8.46 13.51
C SER A 156 13.66 7.41 14.56
N GLY A 157 13.97 6.14 14.33
CA GLY A 157 13.59 5.03 15.22
C GLY A 157 12.07 4.78 15.28
N ARG A 158 11.30 5.34 14.34
CA ARG A 158 9.85 5.08 14.24
C ARG A 158 9.60 3.71 13.63
N GLU A 159 8.43 3.19 13.91
CA GLU A 159 8.00 1.89 13.40
C GLU A 159 7.14 2.07 12.14
N SER A 160 7.33 1.19 11.17
CA SER A 160 6.43 1.06 10.02
C SER A 160 6.19 -0.41 9.70
N GLY A 161 5.08 -0.70 9.04
CA GLY A 161 4.71 -2.06 8.69
C GLY A 161 3.66 -2.14 7.59
N MET A 162 3.53 -3.32 7.01
CA MET A 162 2.57 -3.60 5.96
C MET A 162 1.22 -4.00 6.56
N MET A 163 0.18 -3.31 6.09
CA MET A 163 -1.22 -3.69 6.32
C MET A 163 -1.89 -3.97 4.98
N LEU A 164 -2.69 -5.01 4.93
CA LEU A 164 -3.56 -5.28 3.79
C LEU A 164 -5.03 -5.10 4.18
N ILE A 165 -5.78 -4.50 3.26
CA ILE A 165 -7.22 -4.24 3.41
C ILE A 165 -7.94 -4.92 2.26
N GLY A 166 -9.04 -5.60 2.56
CA GLY A 166 -9.87 -6.19 1.53
C GLY A 166 -11.20 -6.67 2.08
N GLY A 167 -12.30 -6.26 1.46
CA GLY A 167 -13.64 -6.52 1.98
C GLY A 167 -13.77 -6.06 3.44
N PRO A 168 -14.23 -6.93 4.35
CA PRO A 168 -14.36 -6.58 5.77
C PRO A 168 -13.07 -6.72 6.56
N LEU A 169 -11.96 -7.19 5.98
CA LEU A 169 -10.72 -7.51 6.68
C LEU A 169 -9.69 -6.39 6.57
N ARG A 170 -9.02 -6.09 7.70
CA ARG A 170 -7.81 -5.28 7.82
C ARG A 170 -6.78 -6.10 8.56
N ILE A 171 -5.64 -6.35 7.92
CA ILE A 171 -4.67 -7.31 8.45
C ILE A 171 -3.29 -6.64 8.51
N MET A 172 -2.76 -6.52 9.72
CA MET A 172 -1.39 -6.10 9.99
C MET A 172 -0.50 -7.35 10.10
N PHE A 173 0.70 -7.29 9.56
CA PHE A 173 1.62 -8.43 9.55
C PHE A 173 2.79 -8.23 10.52
N VAL A 174 3.11 -9.29 11.28
CA VAL A 174 4.34 -9.35 12.08
C VAL A 174 5.54 -9.59 11.17
N THR A 175 5.40 -10.56 10.25
CA THR A 175 6.41 -10.85 9.22
C THR A 175 5.75 -10.88 7.84
N THR A 176 6.54 -10.57 6.80
CA THR A 176 6.06 -10.54 5.42
C THR A 176 6.83 -11.54 4.54
N HIS A 177 7.73 -11.10 3.70
CA HIS A 177 8.41 -11.89 2.68
C HIS A 177 9.60 -12.67 3.26
N THR A 178 9.31 -13.74 4.00
CA THR A 178 10.32 -14.63 4.59
C THR A 178 9.98 -16.10 4.38
N ALA A 179 11.00 -16.95 4.36
CA ALA A 179 10.78 -18.40 4.27
C ALA A 179 10.12 -18.93 5.56
N LEU A 180 9.15 -19.86 5.43
CA LEU A 180 8.43 -20.44 6.58
C LEU A 180 9.36 -20.99 7.67
N ARG A 181 10.46 -21.63 7.28
CA ARG A 181 11.46 -22.16 8.23
C ARG A 181 12.11 -21.11 9.13
N ASN A 182 12.06 -19.83 8.74
CA ASN A 182 12.63 -18.73 9.50
C ASN A 182 11.62 -18.06 10.43
N LEU A 183 10.32 -18.36 10.29
CA LEU A 183 9.26 -17.70 11.05
C LEU A 183 9.45 -17.78 12.56
N PRO A 184 9.72 -18.94 13.19
CA PRO A 184 9.85 -19.02 14.64
C PRO A 184 10.91 -18.08 15.21
N SER A 185 12.02 -17.86 14.50
CA SER A 185 13.07 -16.95 14.93
C SER A 185 12.71 -15.48 14.80
N LEU A 186 11.73 -15.13 13.96
CA LEU A 186 11.26 -13.78 13.72
C LEU A 186 10.04 -13.41 14.59
N ILE A 187 9.30 -14.40 15.08
CA ILE A 187 8.22 -14.20 16.02
C ILE A 187 8.81 -13.96 17.41
N GLN A 188 9.02 -12.70 17.73
CA GLN A 188 9.61 -12.22 18.97
C GLN A 188 8.69 -11.18 19.61
N ILE A 189 8.70 -11.06 20.94
CA ILE A 189 7.85 -10.11 21.68
C ILE A 189 7.89 -8.70 21.08
N PRO A 190 9.05 -8.07 20.81
CA PRO A 190 9.09 -6.73 20.23
C PRO A 190 8.42 -6.63 18.86
N ASN A 191 8.55 -7.66 18.01
CA ASN A 191 7.98 -7.67 16.67
C ASN A 191 6.45 -7.81 16.70
N VAL A 192 5.91 -8.66 17.58
CA VAL A 192 4.46 -8.81 17.78
C VAL A 192 3.88 -7.52 18.36
N MET A 193 4.49 -6.95 19.39
CA MET A 193 4.09 -5.67 19.97
C MET A 193 4.11 -4.53 18.95
N LYS A 194 5.14 -4.48 18.10
CA LYS A 194 5.20 -3.53 16.99
C LYS A 194 3.98 -3.64 16.08
N ALA A 195 3.64 -4.86 15.66
CA ALA A 195 2.48 -5.08 14.79
C ALA A 195 1.17 -4.69 15.49
N ILE A 196 1.01 -4.95 16.79
CA ILE A 196 -0.15 -4.54 17.58
C ILE A 196 -0.25 -3.00 17.68
N ARG A 197 0.86 -2.29 17.96
CA ARG A 197 0.90 -0.82 17.97
C ARG A 197 0.53 -0.21 16.62
N LEU A 198 1.06 -0.77 15.53
CA LEU A 198 0.74 -0.30 14.17
C LEU A 198 -0.71 -0.61 13.79
N ALA A 199 -1.28 -1.71 14.27
CA ALA A 199 -2.70 -2.03 14.09
C ALA A 199 -3.60 -1.03 14.81
N ASP A 200 -3.26 -0.65 16.06
CA ASP A 200 -3.97 0.38 16.82
C ASP A 200 -3.86 1.75 16.15
N LEU A 201 -2.64 2.15 15.76
CA LEU A 201 -2.38 3.39 15.02
C LEU A 201 -3.23 3.48 13.74
N ALA A 202 -3.26 2.42 12.94
CA ALA A 202 -4.06 2.38 11.71
C ALA A 202 -5.56 2.47 12.03
N GLY A 203 -6.02 1.74 13.04
CA GLY A 203 -7.41 1.79 13.49
C GLY A 203 -7.85 3.21 13.83
N ARG A 204 -7.04 3.92 14.59
CA ARG A 204 -7.34 5.30 15.04
C ARG A 204 -7.17 6.31 13.89
N GLU A 205 -6.01 6.36 13.26
CA GLU A 205 -5.66 7.45 12.34
C GLU A 205 -6.18 7.27 10.92
N MET A 206 -6.33 6.01 10.46
CA MET A 206 -6.78 5.73 9.10
C MET A 206 -8.25 5.35 9.01
N PHE A 207 -8.77 4.66 10.04
CA PHE A 207 -10.15 4.19 10.01
C PHE A 207 -11.08 4.95 10.95
N GLY A 208 -10.56 5.90 11.77
CA GLY A 208 -11.36 6.73 12.67
C GLY A 208 -12.01 5.95 13.82
N ILE A 209 -11.44 4.82 14.20
CA ILE A 209 -11.94 3.98 15.30
C ILE A 209 -11.22 4.38 16.57
N SER A 210 -11.91 5.02 17.51
CA SER A 210 -11.30 5.54 18.76
C SER A 210 -10.68 4.43 19.63
N HIS A 211 -11.29 3.25 19.65
CA HIS A 211 -10.83 2.07 20.38
C HIS A 211 -10.86 0.84 19.47
N PRO A 212 -9.82 0.64 18.61
CA PRO A 212 -9.80 -0.48 17.69
C PRO A 212 -9.68 -1.81 18.43
N ARG A 213 -10.60 -2.73 18.18
CA ARG A 213 -10.55 -4.09 18.71
C ARG A 213 -9.61 -4.94 17.84
N ILE A 214 -8.48 -5.35 18.42
CA ILE A 214 -7.42 -6.05 17.72
C ILE A 214 -7.42 -7.53 18.09
N GLY A 215 -7.61 -8.41 17.08
CA GLY A 215 -7.47 -9.85 17.24
C GLY A 215 -6.08 -10.32 16.81
N VAL A 216 -5.34 -10.97 17.70
CA VAL A 216 -3.99 -11.48 17.40
C VAL A 216 -4.07 -12.98 17.10
N ALA A 217 -3.55 -13.39 15.94
CA ALA A 217 -3.48 -14.80 15.55
C ALA A 217 -2.36 -15.53 16.31
N GLY A 218 -2.55 -16.82 16.58
CA GLY A 218 -1.46 -17.72 16.92
C GLY A 218 -0.57 -18.02 15.70
N LEU A 219 0.61 -18.52 15.93
CA LEU A 219 1.51 -19.03 14.90
C LEU A 219 1.16 -20.47 14.53
N ASN A 220 0.96 -21.30 15.57
CA ASN A 220 0.77 -22.74 15.44
C ASN A 220 -0.73 -23.12 15.32
N PRO A 221 -1.03 -24.33 14.82
CA PRO A 221 -2.40 -24.85 14.83
C PRO A 221 -3.03 -24.79 16.22
N HIS A 222 -4.32 -24.47 16.29
CA HIS A 222 -5.10 -24.32 17.54
C HIS A 222 -4.47 -23.35 18.56
N ALA A 223 -3.69 -22.35 18.06
CA ALA A 223 -2.92 -21.42 18.90
C ALA A 223 -1.99 -22.16 19.91
N GLY A 224 -1.31 -23.22 19.42
CA GLY A 224 -0.32 -23.99 20.17
C GLY A 224 -0.87 -25.09 21.06
N GLU A 225 -2.20 -25.17 21.33
CA GLU A 225 -2.84 -26.18 22.17
C GLU A 225 -2.07 -26.41 23.49
N ASP A 226 -1.96 -25.36 24.32
CA ASP A 226 -1.22 -25.36 25.58
C ASP A 226 0.24 -25.82 25.48
N GLY A 227 0.88 -25.59 24.31
CA GLY A 227 2.27 -25.95 24.04
C GLY A 227 2.46 -27.28 23.33
N LEU A 228 1.37 -28.02 23.02
CA LEU A 228 1.46 -29.31 22.34
C LEU A 228 2.02 -29.20 20.92
N PHE A 229 1.70 -28.11 20.21
CA PHE A 229 2.13 -27.85 18.82
C PHE A 229 3.21 -26.76 18.69
N GLY A 230 3.73 -26.27 19.81
CA GLY A 230 4.77 -25.25 19.85
C GLY A 230 4.60 -24.34 21.06
N MET A 231 5.68 -23.65 21.42
CA MET A 231 5.72 -22.80 22.61
C MET A 231 5.63 -21.30 22.29
N GLU A 232 5.56 -20.94 21.01
CA GLU A 232 5.60 -19.55 20.56
C GLU A 232 4.44 -18.72 21.10
N GLU A 233 3.26 -19.33 21.24
CA GLU A 233 2.10 -18.67 21.83
C GLU A 233 2.33 -18.34 23.31
N ILE A 234 2.82 -19.32 24.09
CA ILE A 234 3.05 -19.18 25.53
C ILE A 234 4.23 -18.26 25.81
N GLN A 235 5.34 -18.43 25.07
CA GLN A 235 6.60 -17.74 25.37
C GLN A 235 6.70 -16.35 24.73
N VAL A 236 5.96 -16.09 23.65
CA VAL A 236 6.11 -14.88 22.86
C VAL A 236 4.79 -14.15 22.65
N ILE A 237 3.77 -14.80 22.04
CA ILE A 237 2.59 -14.06 21.56
C ILE A 237 1.72 -13.63 22.74
N THR A 238 1.46 -14.50 23.71
CA THR A 238 0.69 -14.16 24.92
C THR A 238 1.36 -13.02 25.70
N PRO A 239 2.67 -13.09 26.05
CA PRO A 239 3.36 -11.97 26.70
C PRO A 239 3.30 -10.65 25.91
N ALA A 240 3.38 -10.69 24.57
CA ALA A 240 3.28 -9.49 23.75
C ALA A 240 1.88 -8.89 23.78
N VAL A 241 0.83 -9.70 23.76
CA VAL A 241 -0.57 -9.26 23.91
C VAL A 241 -0.81 -8.65 25.28
N GLU A 242 -0.37 -9.30 26.37
CA GLU A 242 -0.51 -8.79 27.73
C GLU A 242 0.20 -7.45 27.95
N GLN A 243 1.44 -7.31 27.45
CA GLN A 243 2.19 -6.07 27.51
C GLN A 243 1.51 -4.95 26.70
N SER A 244 0.98 -5.27 25.51
CA SER A 244 0.26 -4.29 24.69
C SER A 244 -1.07 -3.87 25.35
N HIS A 245 -1.78 -4.81 25.96
CA HIS A 245 -3.00 -4.52 26.72
C HIS A 245 -2.70 -3.62 27.93
N THR A 246 -1.62 -3.91 28.66
CA THR A 246 -1.16 -3.06 29.78
C THR A 246 -0.78 -1.65 29.32
N ALA A 247 -0.33 -1.50 28.07
CA ALA A 247 -0.07 -0.21 27.44
C ALA A 247 -1.33 0.52 26.93
N GLY A 248 -2.53 -0.02 27.19
CA GLY A 248 -3.83 0.59 26.87
C GLY A 248 -4.36 0.29 25.48
N ILE A 249 -3.82 -0.72 24.79
CA ILE A 249 -4.32 -1.16 23.48
C ILE A 249 -5.36 -2.26 23.67
N ASP A 250 -6.55 -2.11 23.08
CA ASP A 250 -7.59 -3.14 23.09
C ASP A 250 -7.23 -4.29 22.14
N CYS A 251 -6.42 -5.21 22.64
CA CYS A 251 -5.99 -6.40 21.90
C CYS A 251 -6.25 -7.67 22.69
N SER A 252 -6.52 -8.75 21.98
CA SER A 252 -6.78 -10.06 22.56
C SER A 252 -6.29 -11.19 21.65
N GLY A 253 -5.93 -12.32 22.25
CA GLY A 253 -5.35 -13.48 21.59
C GLY A 253 -4.27 -14.13 22.48
N PRO A 254 -3.47 -15.06 21.93
CA PRO A 254 -3.56 -15.56 20.56
C PRO A 254 -4.82 -16.41 20.30
N PHE A 255 -5.39 -16.26 19.11
CA PHE A 255 -6.53 -17.08 18.67
C PHE A 255 -6.10 -18.04 17.56
N PRO A 256 -6.74 -19.22 17.45
CA PRO A 256 -6.59 -20.10 16.29
C PRO A 256 -6.91 -19.32 14.99
N ALA A 257 -5.97 -19.33 14.04
CA ALA A 257 -6.09 -18.50 12.83
C ALA A 257 -7.29 -18.90 11.95
N ASP A 258 -7.62 -20.21 11.89
CA ASP A 258 -8.75 -20.75 11.13
C ASP A 258 -10.11 -20.17 11.54
N THR A 259 -10.29 -19.82 12.81
CA THR A 259 -11.52 -19.22 13.34
C THR A 259 -11.45 -17.69 13.48
N LEU A 260 -10.27 -17.14 13.71
CA LEU A 260 -10.07 -15.70 13.93
C LEU A 260 -10.55 -14.85 12.74
N PHE A 261 -10.13 -15.21 11.52
CA PHE A 261 -10.50 -14.42 10.33
C PHE A 261 -12.01 -14.47 10.04
N GLN A 262 -12.67 -15.61 10.30
CA GLN A 262 -14.13 -15.70 10.21
C GLN A 262 -14.82 -14.79 11.24
N ARG A 263 -14.31 -14.70 12.47
CA ARG A 263 -14.84 -13.78 13.49
C ARG A 263 -14.60 -12.32 13.12
N ALA A 264 -13.43 -12.01 12.57
CA ALA A 264 -13.09 -10.67 12.10
C ALA A 264 -13.96 -10.24 10.90
N SER A 265 -14.21 -11.14 9.95
CA SER A 265 -15.09 -10.85 8.80
C SER A 265 -16.53 -10.57 9.21
N LYS A 266 -16.95 -11.00 10.39
CA LYS A 266 -18.26 -10.70 11.00
C LYS A 266 -18.23 -9.47 11.94
N GLY A 267 -17.14 -8.69 11.94
CA GLY A 267 -17.02 -7.46 12.73
C GLY A 267 -16.70 -7.66 14.21
N LYS A 268 -16.23 -8.84 14.63
CA LYS A 268 -15.79 -9.07 16.03
C LYS A 268 -14.51 -8.28 16.34
N PHE A 269 -13.63 -8.12 15.35
CA PHE A 269 -12.39 -7.37 15.42
C PHE A 269 -12.34 -6.34 14.29
N ASP A 270 -11.74 -5.20 14.57
CA ASP A 270 -11.55 -4.12 13.59
C ASP A 270 -10.27 -4.28 12.79
N VAL A 271 -9.24 -4.86 13.43
CA VAL A 271 -7.96 -5.22 12.82
C VAL A 271 -7.52 -6.60 13.32
N VAL A 272 -6.90 -7.38 12.46
CA VAL A 272 -6.25 -8.66 12.78
C VAL A 272 -4.74 -8.50 12.66
N VAL A 273 -3.99 -9.02 13.63
CA VAL A 273 -2.54 -9.18 13.55
C VAL A 273 -2.22 -10.62 13.15
N ALA A 274 -1.65 -10.79 11.95
CA ALA A 274 -1.22 -12.07 11.41
C ALA A 274 0.29 -12.27 11.62
N MET A 275 0.71 -13.47 11.97
CA MET A 275 2.12 -13.78 12.22
C MET A 275 2.94 -13.82 10.94
N TYR A 276 2.36 -14.24 9.82
CA TYR A 276 3.05 -14.37 8.54
C TYR A 276 2.13 -14.10 7.35
N HIS A 277 2.75 -13.89 6.21
CA HIS A 277 2.13 -13.45 4.95
C HIS A 277 0.91 -14.28 4.56
N ASP A 278 1.06 -15.59 4.32
CA ASP A 278 -0.03 -16.42 3.80
C ASP A 278 -1.15 -16.66 4.82
N GLN A 279 -0.84 -16.58 6.13
CA GLN A 279 -1.85 -16.64 7.18
C GLN A 279 -2.92 -15.56 7.02
N GLY A 280 -2.50 -14.35 6.62
CA GLY A 280 -3.42 -13.23 6.41
C GLY A 280 -3.90 -13.11 4.96
N LEU A 281 -3.03 -13.34 3.97
CA LEU A 281 -3.39 -13.14 2.56
C LEU A 281 -4.41 -14.13 2.03
N ILE A 282 -4.34 -15.38 2.45
CA ILE A 282 -5.30 -16.41 1.98
C ILE A 282 -6.73 -16.01 2.33
N PRO A 283 -7.09 -15.75 3.60
CA PRO A 283 -8.46 -15.34 3.93
C PRO A 283 -8.83 -13.97 3.33
N LEU A 284 -7.89 -13.03 3.24
CA LEU A 284 -8.14 -11.73 2.62
C LEU A 284 -8.54 -11.88 1.15
N LYS A 285 -7.75 -12.63 0.37
CA LYS A 285 -8.02 -12.82 -1.07
C LYS A 285 -9.27 -13.64 -1.34
N LEU A 286 -9.66 -14.53 -0.44
CA LEU A 286 -10.94 -15.25 -0.55
C LEU A 286 -12.14 -14.32 -0.47
N VAL A 287 -12.09 -13.28 0.36
CA VAL A 287 -13.21 -12.35 0.54
C VAL A 287 -13.14 -11.10 -0.34
N SER A 288 -11.97 -10.81 -0.94
CA SER A 288 -11.74 -9.55 -1.67
C SER A 288 -10.88 -9.71 -2.93
N PHE A 289 -10.99 -10.84 -3.62
CA PHE A 289 -10.15 -11.13 -4.79
C PHE A 289 -10.14 -9.99 -5.81
N GLY A 290 -8.95 -9.48 -6.15
CA GLY A 290 -8.76 -8.37 -7.09
C GLY A 290 -9.05 -6.97 -6.53
N GLN A 291 -9.43 -6.83 -5.25
CA GLN A 291 -9.76 -5.56 -4.58
C GLN A 291 -8.91 -5.32 -3.33
N ALA A 292 -7.90 -6.14 -3.08
CA ALA A 292 -7.02 -5.95 -1.95
C ALA A 292 -6.10 -4.74 -2.17
N VAL A 293 -5.88 -3.98 -1.08
CA VAL A 293 -5.04 -2.78 -1.06
C VAL A 293 -3.96 -2.96 0.00
N ASN A 294 -2.72 -2.64 -0.38
CA ASN A 294 -1.61 -2.59 0.56
C ASN A 294 -1.41 -1.15 1.06
N ILE A 295 -1.34 -0.97 2.37
CA ILE A 295 -1.02 0.30 3.03
C ILE A 295 0.27 0.11 3.84
N THR A 296 1.16 1.09 3.78
CA THR A 296 2.30 1.16 4.70
C THR A 296 1.92 2.05 5.89
N VAL A 297 1.71 1.43 7.03
CA VAL A 297 1.37 2.12 8.28
C VAL A 297 2.63 2.65 8.96
N GLY A 298 2.55 3.79 9.64
CA GLY A 298 3.64 4.39 10.41
C GLY A 298 4.55 5.33 9.60
N LEU A 299 4.31 5.51 8.30
CA LEU A 299 4.96 6.58 7.52
C LEU A 299 4.35 7.95 7.87
N PRO A 300 5.13 9.05 7.79
CA PRO A 300 4.62 10.41 7.97
C PRO A 300 3.71 10.87 6.82
N ILE A 301 3.63 10.10 5.75
CA ILE A 301 2.79 10.31 4.56
C ILE A 301 1.79 9.17 4.42
N LEU A 302 0.63 9.43 3.82
CA LEU A 302 -0.30 8.36 3.45
C LEU A 302 0.18 7.68 2.16
N ARG A 303 0.40 6.36 2.24
CA ARG A 303 0.75 5.56 1.08
C ARG A 303 -0.12 4.32 0.98
N SER A 304 -0.75 4.14 -0.19
CA SER A 304 -1.39 2.89 -0.59
C SER A 304 -0.76 2.32 -1.87
N SER A 305 -1.02 1.08 -2.16
CA SER A 305 -0.57 0.44 -3.41
C SER A 305 -1.47 -0.72 -3.82
N VAL A 306 -1.28 -1.14 -5.06
CA VAL A 306 -1.83 -2.38 -5.59
C VAL A 306 -1.26 -3.62 -4.87
N ASP A 307 -1.99 -4.73 -4.96
CA ASP A 307 -1.68 -6.04 -4.35
C ASP A 307 -1.01 -7.01 -5.35
N HIS A 308 -0.55 -6.54 -6.50
CA HIS A 308 0.09 -7.35 -7.54
C HIS A 308 1.45 -6.78 -7.94
N GLY A 309 2.26 -7.61 -8.63
CA GLY A 309 3.56 -7.21 -9.19
C GLY A 309 3.45 -6.58 -10.58
N THR A 310 4.61 -6.43 -11.23
CA THR A 310 4.75 -5.83 -12.56
C THR A 310 4.19 -6.67 -13.71
N ALA A 311 3.88 -7.94 -13.47
CA ALA A 311 3.26 -8.87 -14.43
C ALA A 311 3.85 -8.75 -15.85
N TYR A 312 5.15 -8.95 -15.96
CA TYR A 312 5.91 -8.82 -17.20
C TYR A 312 5.39 -9.68 -18.35
N ASP A 313 4.78 -10.80 -18.04
CA ASP A 313 4.17 -11.75 -18.99
C ASP A 313 3.00 -11.14 -19.76
N ILE A 314 2.30 -10.15 -19.19
CA ILE A 314 1.16 -9.48 -19.82
C ILE A 314 1.40 -8.00 -20.12
N ALA A 315 2.57 -7.45 -19.77
CA ALA A 315 2.89 -6.04 -19.98
C ALA A 315 2.79 -5.65 -21.47
N GLY A 316 2.10 -4.54 -21.76
CA GLY A 316 1.89 -4.03 -23.11
C GLY A 316 0.85 -4.79 -23.95
N LYS A 317 0.17 -5.80 -23.38
CA LYS A 317 -0.86 -6.57 -24.09
C LYS A 317 -2.27 -5.99 -24.00
N GLY A 318 -2.47 -4.94 -23.24
CA GLY A 318 -3.79 -4.32 -23.06
C GLY A 318 -4.80 -5.16 -22.27
N ILE A 319 -4.38 -6.18 -21.50
CA ILE A 319 -5.26 -7.10 -20.76
C ILE A 319 -5.16 -6.97 -19.24
N ALA A 320 -4.29 -6.09 -18.73
CA ALA A 320 -4.14 -5.88 -17.28
C ALA A 320 -5.43 -5.29 -16.67
N ASN A 321 -5.79 -5.76 -15.49
CA ASN A 321 -6.98 -5.29 -14.75
C ASN A 321 -6.62 -4.10 -13.85
N PRO A 322 -7.28 -2.93 -13.98
CA PRO A 322 -7.02 -1.76 -13.16
C PRO A 322 -7.68 -1.79 -11.77
N GLY A 323 -8.48 -2.80 -11.45
CA GLY A 323 -9.34 -2.83 -10.25
C GLY A 323 -8.59 -2.60 -8.95
N SER A 324 -7.41 -3.20 -8.76
CA SER A 324 -6.59 -3.01 -7.56
C SER A 324 -6.08 -1.56 -7.44
N LEU A 325 -5.71 -0.89 -8.54
CA LEU A 325 -5.29 0.51 -8.53
C LEU A 325 -6.46 1.45 -8.20
N ILE A 326 -7.63 1.22 -8.79
CA ILE A 326 -8.84 1.97 -8.49
C ILE A 326 -9.18 1.84 -7.00
N GLN A 327 -9.15 0.62 -6.47
CA GLN A 327 -9.41 0.39 -5.05
C GLN A 327 -8.37 1.06 -4.14
N ALA A 328 -7.09 1.09 -4.54
CA ALA A 328 -6.04 1.80 -3.79
C ALA A 328 -6.29 3.31 -3.76
N LEU A 329 -6.76 3.90 -4.86
CA LEU A 329 -7.13 5.32 -4.94
C LEU A 329 -8.34 5.63 -4.06
N HIS A 330 -9.40 4.82 -4.13
CA HIS A 330 -10.60 4.97 -3.27
C HIS A 330 -10.24 4.86 -1.79
N THR A 331 -9.43 3.88 -1.42
CA THR A 331 -8.98 3.70 -0.03
C THR A 331 -8.19 4.91 0.46
N ALA A 332 -7.26 5.45 -0.35
CA ALA A 332 -6.52 6.65 0.00
C ALA A 332 -7.46 7.85 0.19
N SER A 333 -8.40 8.08 -0.73
CA SER A 333 -9.39 9.16 -0.64
C SER A 333 -10.24 9.06 0.62
N GLN A 334 -10.77 7.88 0.94
CA GLN A 334 -11.58 7.64 2.13
C GLN A 334 -10.82 7.89 3.43
N ILE A 335 -9.53 7.52 3.49
CA ILE A 335 -8.68 7.80 4.66
C ILE A 335 -8.47 9.31 4.81
N LEU A 336 -8.23 10.04 3.72
CA LEU A 336 -8.04 11.49 3.74
C LEU A 336 -9.32 12.23 4.17
N GLU A 337 -10.48 11.85 3.67
CA GLU A 337 -11.77 12.41 4.06
C GLU A 337 -12.02 12.25 5.58
N ARG A 338 -11.73 11.05 6.12
CA ARG A 338 -11.87 10.80 7.57
C ARG A 338 -10.92 11.65 8.40
N ARG A 339 -9.65 11.79 7.99
CA ARG A 339 -8.67 12.65 8.67
C ARG A 339 -9.12 14.12 8.72
N THR A 340 -9.75 14.59 7.65
CA THR A 340 -10.27 15.97 7.59
C THR A 340 -11.47 16.14 8.52
N SER A 341 -12.38 15.17 8.59
CA SER A 341 -13.57 15.20 9.43
C SER A 341 -13.22 15.17 10.92
N VAL A 342 -12.23 14.39 11.34
CA VAL A 342 -11.76 14.35 12.74
C VAL A 342 -11.16 15.69 13.15
N LYS A 343 -10.29 16.29 12.32
CA LYS A 343 -9.71 17.61 12.62
C LYS A 343 -10.76 18.73 12.72
N ALA A 344 -11.85 18.64 11.97
CA ALA A 344 -12.94 19.62 12.03
C ALA A 344 -13.82 19.44 13.29
N GLY A 345 -13.93 18.22 13.84
CA GLY A 345 -14.65 17.92 15.06
C GLY A 345 -13.92 18.33 16.35
N ASP A 346 -12.59 18.27 16.35
CA ASP A 346 -11.75 18.66 17.50
C ASP A 346 -11.62 20.20 17.67
N THR A 347 -12.17 20.99 16.76
CA THR A 347 -12.12 22.47 16.76
C THR A 347 -13.44 23.11 17.24
N GLN A 348 -14.42 22.34 17.66
CA GLN A 348 -15.68 22.80 18.28
C GLN A 348 -15.73 22.42 19.76
#